data_38c49acae78ce05801080d8a9fa06a0f
#
_entry.id   38c49acae78ce05801080d8a9fa06a0f
#
_cell.length_a   1.000
_cell.length_b   1.000
_cell.length_c   1.000
_cell.angle_alpha   90.00
_cell.angle_beta   90.00
_cell.angle_gamma   90.00
#
_symmetry.space_group_name_H-M   'P 1'
#
loop_
_entity.id
_entity.type
_entity.pdbx_description
1 polymer ?
#
loop_
_entity_poly.entity_id
_entity_poly.type
_entity_poly.pdbx_seq_one_letter_code
_entity_poly.pdbx_strand_id
1 'polypeptide(L)'
;ADLNPEEYDKAEIFESLAEKSTNTLPEKVSLEKYCPPRHNQGYQGSCVGWASSYAARTILEARKTGANPSQVAFSPSSLYNQIALKDCQGEYINKAMDVMKTNGVLPWRDFPYEESTCSNKPRDPKMHNYVTRGYNRLTTSNDPRAEVNIDAIKQNLAQGAPVVIGMMVGGSFMQGMEGQEVWQPTRDDQ
;
A
#
# COMPACT_ATOMS: atom_id res chain seq x y z
N ALA A 1 -9.24 0.83 -6.93
CA ALA A 1 -9.62 1.53 -5.70
C ALA A 1 -9.96 2.97 -6.08
N ASP A 2 -11.21 3.36 -5.88
CA ASP A 2 -11.61 4.74 -6.13
C ASP A 2 -11.08 5.65 -5.02
N LEU A 3 -10.67 6.86 -5.37
CA LEU A 3 -10.34 7.89 -4.39
C LEU A 3 -11.65 8.50 -3.88
N ASN A 4 -11.88 8.46 -2.57
CA ASN A 4 -12.93 9.26 -1.96
C ASN A 4 -12.33 10.63 -1.61
N PRO A 5 -12.71 11.72 -2.30
CA PRO A 5 -12.11 13.03 -2.10
C PRO A 5 -12.25 13.54 -0.66
N GLU A 6 -13.43 13.38 -0.05
CA GLU A 6 -13.70 13.90 1.29
C GLU A 6 -12.88 13.19 2.37
N GLU A 7 -12.67 11.89 2.23
CA GLU A 7 -11.84 11.10 3.16
C GLU A 7 -10.36 11.35 2.91
N TYR A 8 -9.97 11.53 1.65
CA TYR A 8 -8.59 11.82 1.28
C TYR A 8 -8.12 13.17 1.85
N ASP A 9 -8.97 14.18 1.85
CA ASP A 9 -8.63 15.50 2.38
C ASP A 9 -8.48 15.53 3.91
N LYS A 10 -9.02 14.54 4.62
CA LYS A 10 -8.85 14.39 6.07
C LYS A 10 -7.51 13.76 6.46
N ALA A 11 -6.82 13.09 5.53
CA ALA A 11 -5.53 12.49 5.83
C ALA A 11 -4.46 13.57 6.05
N GLU A 12 -3.58 13.34 7.02
CA GLU A 12 -2.46 14.23 7.28
C GLU A 12 -1.56 14.34 6.04
N ILE A 13 -1.21 15.55 5.66
CA ILE A 13 -0.26 15.82 4.59
C ILE A 13 1.14 15.69 5.18
N PHE A 14 1.99 14.91 4.52
CA PHE A 14 3.41 14.86 4.87
C PHE A 14 4.05 16.22 4.54
N GLU A 15 4.39 16.97 5.56
CA GLU A 15 5.23 18.14 5.39
C GLU A 15 6.62 17.67 4.99
N SER A 16 7.08 18.15 3.85
CA SER A 16 8.39 17.79 3.34
C SER A 16 9.47 18.14 4.37
N LEU A 17 10.26 17.14 4.74
CA LEU A 17 11.46 17.36 5.55
C LEU A 17 12.55 18.16 4.79
N ALA A 18 12.33 18.46 3.52
CA ALA A 18 13.27 19.24 2.70
C ALA A 18 13.55 20.64 3.26
N GLU A 19 12.61 21.23 3.96
CA GLU A 19 12.83 22.51 4.64
C GLU A 19 13.73 22.40 5.89
N LYS A 20 13.93 21.19 6.42
CA LYS A 20 14.69 20.94 7.65
C LYS A 20 15.96 20.12 7.46
N SER A 21 16.19 19.55 6.29
CA SER A 21 17.32 18.67 6.04
C SER A 21 18.24 19.26 4.96
N THR A 22 19.44 19.64 5.37
CA THR A 22 20.57 19.95 4.48
C THR A 22 21.20 18.67 3.88
N ASN A 23 20.68 17.50 4.20
CA ASN A 23 21.22 16.24 3.71
C ASN A 23 20.77 16.00 2.26
N THR A 24 21.72 15.81 1.38
CA THR A 24 21.48 15.36 0.02
C THR A 24 20.87 13.95 0.04
N LEU A 25 19.81 13.76 -0.74
CA LEU A 25 19.21 12.44 -0.91
C LEU A 25 20.23 11.50 -1.57
N PRO A 26 20.23 10.21 -1.22
CA PRO A 26 21.07 9.24 -1.90
C PRO A 26 20.65 9.10 -3.37
N GLU A 27 21.62 8.81 -4.24
CA GLU A 27 21.39 8.64 -5.67
C GLU A 27 20.38 7.50 -5.96
N LYS A 28 20.40 6.45 -5.15
CA LYS A 28 19.53 5.28 -5.29
C LYS A 28 19.11 4.73 -3.94
N VAL A 29 17.83 4.39 -3.82
CA VAL A 29 17.26 3.67 -2.68
C VAL A 29 16.41 2.52 -3.21
N SER A 30 16.55 1.33 -2.63
CA SER A 30 15.70 0.19 -2.88
C SER A 30 15.30 -0.50 -1.57
N LEU A 31 14.02 -0.79 -1.44
CA LEU A 31 13.46 -1.60 -0.34
C LEU A 31 13.22 -3.06 -0.78
N GLU A 32 13.64 -3.44 -1.98
CA GLU A 32 13.36 -4.73 -2.62
C GLU A 32 13.74 -5.93 -1.74
N LYS A 33 14.89 -5.86 -1.05
CA LYS A 33 15.34 -6.94 -0.16
C LYS A 33 14.39 -7.23 1.02
N TYR A 34 13.46 -6.32 1.29
CA TYR A 34 12.44 -6.47 2.33
C TYR A 34 11.07 -6.85 1.77
N CYS A 35 10.95 -6.96 0.45
CA CYS A 35 9.69 -7.33 -0.18
C CYS A 35 9.40 -8.83 0.00
N PRO A 36 8.16 -9.19 0.35
CA PRO A 36 7.74 -10.58 0.31
C PRO A 36 7.65 -11.09 -1.13
N PRO A 37 7.62 -12.42 -1.35
CA PRO A 37 7.44 -13.00 -2.68
C PRO A 37 6.18 -12.49 -3.38
N ARG A 38 6.22 -12.40 -4.69
CA ARG A 38 5.04 -12.01 -5.49
C ARG A 38 3.97 -13.09 -5.44
N HIS A 39 2.72 -12.67 -5.33
CA HIS A 39 1.54 -13.53 -5.41
C HIS A 39 0.50 -12.90 -6.34
N ASN A 40 -0.50 -13.71 -6.71
CA ASN A 40 -1.64 -13.26 -7.48
C ASN A 40 -2.84 -13.05 -6.56
N GLN A 41 -3.55 -11.93 -6.71
CA GLN A 41 -4.78 -11.66 -5.97
C GLN A 41 -6.00 -12.38 -6.54
N GLY A 42 -5.88 -13.00 -7.72
CA GLY A 42 -7.02 -13.60 -8.41
C GLY A 42 -8.05 -12.56 -8.85
N TYR A 43 -9.34 -12.93 -8.78
CA TYR A 43 -10.45 -12.09 -9.21
C TYR A 43 -11.02 -11.17 -8.13
N GLN A 44 -10.55 -11.26 -6.90
CA GLN A 44 -11.04 -10.41 -5.80
C GLN A 44 -10.49 -8.98 -5.94
N GLY A 45 -11.33 -7.96 -5.70
CA GLY A 45 -10.94 -6.54 -5.72
C GLY A 45 -10.05 -6.11 -4.54
N SER A 46 -9.07 -6.93 -4.15
CA SER A 46 -8.28 -6.79 -2.92
C SER A 46 -6.89 -6.15 -3.10
N CYS A 47 -6.65 -5.45 -4.23
CA CYS A 47 -5.36 -4.80 -4.52
C CYS A 47 -4.86 -3.91 -3.39
N VAL A 48 -5.75 -3.19 -2.71
CA VAL A 48 -5.40 -2.35 -1.55
C VAL A 48 -4.86 -3.19 -0.38
N GLY A 49 -5.42 -4.36 -0.13
CA GLY A 49 -4.92 -5.30 0.88
C GLY A 49 -3.52 -5.82 0.55
N TRP A 50 -3.29 -6.15 -0.73
CA TRP A 50 -2.00 -6.62 -1.20
C TRP A 50 -0.94 -5.53 -1.15
N ALA A 51 -1.24 -4.32 -1.61
CA ALA A 51 -0.28 -3.21 -1.59
C ALA A 51 0.02 -2.75 -0.15
N SER A 52 -1.00 -2.59 0.68
CA SER A 52 -0.85 -1.98 2.00
C SER A 52 -0.42 -2.99 3.08
N SER A 53 -1.12 -4.12 3.21
CA SER A 53 -0.81 -5.13 4.23
C SER A 53 0.31 -6.05 3.78
N TYR A 54 0.13 -6.75 2.64
CA TYR A 54 1.10 -7.74 2.22
C TYR A 54 2.44 -7.13 1.84
N ALA A 55 2.47 -6.08 1.03
CA ALA A 55 3.72 -5.45 0.62
C ALA A 55 4.22 -4.45 1.66
N ALA A 56 3.55 -3.30 1.84
CA ALA A 56 4.09 -2.20 2.63
C ALA A 56 4.30 -2.55 4.11
N ARG A 57 3.31 -3.19 4.76
CA ARG A 57 3.45 -3.58 6.18
C ARG A 57 4.54 -4.63 6.40
N THR A 58 4.69 -5.57 5.46
CA THR A 58 5.76 -6.58 5.52
C THR A 58 7.13 -5.96 5.35
N ILE A 59 7.30 -5.01 4.42
CA ILE A 59 8.56 -4.28 4.24
C ILE A 59 8.97 -3.59 5.54
N LEU A 60 8.03 -2.91 6.22
CA LEU A 60 8.29 -2.25 7.49
C LEU A 60 8.72 -3.25 8.58
N GLU A 61 8.06 -4.38 8.68
CA GLU A 61 8.38 -5.40 9.68
C GLU A 61 9.72 -6.08 9.40
N ALA A 62 9.96 -6.52 8.16
CA ALA A 62 11.21 -7.13 7.76
C ALA A 62 12.39 -6.18 7.97
N ARG A 63 12.21 -4.89 7.63
CA ARG A 63 13.23 -3.86 7.88
C ARG A 63 13.49 -3.64 9.36
N LYS A 64 12.44 -3.61 10.19
CA LYS A 64 12.54 -3.41 11.64
C LYS A 64 13.22 -4.57 12.34
N THR A 65 12.90 -5.79 11.94
CA THR A 65 13.32 -7.01 12.63
C THR A 65 14.56 -7.66 12.02
N GLY A 66 14.89 -7.35 10.77
CA GLY A 66 15.91 -8.07 10.00
C GLY A 66 15.49 -9.47 9.55
N ALA A 67 14.23 -9.86 9.79
CA ALA A 67 13.73 -11.18 9.44
C ALA A 67 13.49 -11.33 7.94
N ASN A 68 13.47 -12.59 7.48
CA ASN A 68 13.11 -12.90 6.10
C ASN A 68 11.67 -12.44 5.81
N PRO A 69 11.43 -11.64 4.75
CA PRO A 69 10.10 -11.12 4.42
C PRO A 69 9.02 -12.20 4.27
N SER A 70 9.39 -13.39 3.74
CA SER A 70 8.44 -14.51 3.61
C SER A 70 7.95 -15.06 4.95
N GLN A 71 8.74 -14.92 6.01
CA GLN A 71 8.41 -15.42 7.35
C GLN A 71 7.57 -14.43 8.15
N VAL A 72 7.67 -13.16 7.82
CA VAL A 72 6.97 -12.06 8.52
C VAL A 72 5.89 -11.41 7.67
N ALA A 73 5.51 -12.04 6.57
CA ALA A 73 4.50 -11.53 5.65
C ALA A 73 3.14 -11.33 6.34
N PHE A 74 2.53 -10.18 6.10
CA PHE A 74 1.18 -9.86 6.59
C PHE A 74 0.10 -10.28 5.60
N SER A 75 -1.07 -10.61 6.15
CA SER A 75 -2.19 -11.08 5.35
C SER A 75 -2.89 -9.93 4.61
N PRO A 76 -3.06 -10.00 3.29
CA PRO A 76 -3.91 -9.07 2.57
C PRO A 76 -5.39 -9.21 2.96
N SER A 77 -5.89 -10.45 3.21
CA SER A 77 -7.26 -10.67 3.68
C SER A 77 -7.51 -10.11 5.07
N SER A 78 -6.51 -10.15 5.96
CA SER A 78 -6.68 -9.58 7.30
C SER A 78 -6.93 -8.07 7.27
N LEU A 79 -6.39 -7.36 6.31
CA LEU A 79 -6.71 -5.94 6.10
C LEU A 79 -8.01 -5.80 5.30
N TYR A 80 -8.05 -6.40 4.13
CA TYR A 80 -9.11 -6.20 3.15
C TYR A 80 -10.50 -6.56 3.71
N ASN A 81 -10.63 -7.68 4.39
CA ASN A 81 -11.91 -8.13 4.92
C ASN A 81 -12.48 -7.20 6.02
N GLN A 82 -11.66 -6.34 6.62
CA GLN A 82 -12.16 -5.35 7.59
C GLN A 82 -12.86 -4.17 6.89
N ILE A 83 -12.48 -3.87 5.66
CA ILE A 83 -12.85 -2.64 4.96
C ILE A 83 -13.55 -2.87 3.61
N ALA A 84 -13.56 -4.08 3.09
CA ALA A 84 -14.10 -4.39 1.77
C ALA A 84 -15.48 -3.79 1.54
N LEU A 85 -15.67 -3.17 0.38
CA LEU A 85 -16.98 -2.75 -0.08
C LEU A 85 -17.86 -3.96 -0.37
N LYS A 86 -19.16 -3.71 -0.54
CA LYS A 86 -20.14 -4.75 -0.87
C LYS A 86 -19.64 -5.61 -2.03
N ASP A 87 -19.90 -6.91 -1.97
CA ASP A 87 -19.57 -7.89 -3.00
C ASP A 87 -18.05 -8.01 -3.29
N CYS A 88 -17.21 -7.73 -2.28
CA CYS A 88 -15.75 -7.76 -2.37
C CYS A 88 -15.18 -6.88 -3.51
N GLN A 89 -15.86 -5.80 -3.81
CA GLN A 89 -15.36 -4.75 -4.69
C GLN A 89 -14.29 -3.94 -3.98
N GLY A 90 -13.39 -3.30 -4.69
CA GLY A 90 -12.26 -2.54 -4.16
C GLY A 90 -12.38 -1.87 -2.79
N GLU A 91 -11.46 -1.01 -2.46
CA GLU A 91 -11.51 -0.16 -1.25
C GLU A 91 -10.49 0.97 -1.36
N TYR A 92 -10.65 1.98 -0.52
CA TYR A 92 -9.82 3.17 -0.49
C TYR A 92 -8.53 2.97 0.31
N ILE A 93 -7.42 3.55 -0.19
CA ILE A 93 -6.10 3.44 0.46
C ILE A 93 -6.11 4.06 1.86
N ASN A 94 -6.75 5.23 2.03
CA ASN A 94 -6.85 5.88 3.34
C ASN A 94 -7.56 4.99 4.38
N LYS A 95 -8.64 4.31 4.02
CA LYS A 95 -9.32 3.34 4.90
C LYS A 95 -8.38 2.20 5.31
N ALA A 96 -7.61 1.69 4.36
CA ALA A 96 -6.61 0.67 4.65
C ALA A 96 -5.56 1.17 5.66
N MET A 97 -5.06 2.39 5.47
CA MET A 97 -4.09 3.00 6.37
C MET A 97 -4.67 3.24 7.76
N ASP A 98 -5.91 3.73 7.87
CA ASP A 98 -6.60 3.95 9.14
C ASP A 98 -6.77 2.64 9.91
N VAL A 99 -7.20 1.58 9.25
CA VAL A 99 -7.37 0.25 9.89
C VAL A 99 -6.03 -0.32 10.34
N MET A 100 -4.98 -0.18 9.55
CA MET A 100 -3.64 -0.62 9.98
C MET A 100 -3.13 0.18 11.19
N LYS A 101 -3.52 1.44 11.34
CA LYS A 101 -3.18 2.29 12.49
C LYS A 101 -4.01 1.95 13.73
N THR A 102 -5.30 1.67 13.58
CA THR A 102 -6.24 1.52 14.70
C THR A 102 -6.41 0.07 15.15
N ASN A 103 -6.65 -0.83 14.22
CA ASN A 103 -6.97 -2.23 14.51
C ASN A 103 -5.76 -3.14 14.35
N GLY A 104 -4.87 -2.81 13.40
CA GLY A 104 -3.79 -3.66 12.98
C GLY A 104 -4.22 -4.76 12.00
N VAL A 105 -3.27 -5.59 11.64
CA VAL A 105 -3.44 -6.70 10.68
C VAL A 105 -2.68 -7.93 11.14
N LEU A 106 -3.20 -9.12 10.83
CA LEU A 106 -2.56 -10.38 11.21
C LEU A 106 -1.47 -10.80 10.21
N PRO A 107 -0.44 -11.51 10.67
CA PRO A 107 0.46 -12.21 9.78
C PRO A 107 -0.28 -13.22 8.88
N TRP A 108 0.31 -13.49 7.72
CA TRP A 108 -0.23 -14.48 6.77
C TRP A 108 -0.48 -15.86 7.40
N ARG A 109 0.44 -16.33 8.22
CA ARG A 109 0.33 -17.63 8.91
C ARG A 109 -0.87 -17.75 9.84
N ASP A 110 -1.34 -16.62 10.40
CA ASP A 110 -2.46 -16.58 11.35
C ASP A 110 -3.80 -16.30 10.63
N PHE A 111 -3.75 -15.71 9.45
CA PHE A 111 -4.92 -15.38 8.62
C PHE A 111 -4.54 -15.46 7.14
N PRO A 112 -4.54 -16.64 6.52
CA PRO A 112 -4.17 -16.81 5.11
C PRO A 112 -5.08 -16.04 4.16
N TYR A 113 -4.57 -15.77 2.96
CA TYR A 113 -5.38 -15.14 1.90
C TYR A 113 -6.49 -16.08 1.42
N GLU A 114 -7.69 -15.54 1.32
CA GLU A 114 -8.87 -16.23 0.81
C GLU A 114 -9.50 -15.39 -0.31
N GLU A 115 -9.38 -15.87 -1.55
CA GLU A 115 -9.90 -15.17 -2.74
C GLU A 115 -11.41 -15.21 -2.84
N SER A 116 -12.03 -16.29 -2.37
CA SER A 116 -13.45 -16.58 -2.60
C SER A 116 -14.39 -15.70 -1.75
N THR A 117 -13.88 -15.06 -0.69
CA THR A 117 -14.71 -14.28 0.23
C THR A 117 -13.94 -13.15 0.91
N CYS A 118 -14.64 -12.07 1.19
CA CYS A 118 -14.17 -10.99 2.08
C CYS A 118 -15.03 -10.87 3.36
N SER A 119 -15.92 -11.82 3.58
CA SER A 119 -16.85 -11.80 4.72
C SER A 119 -16.22 -12.29 6.02
N ASN A 120 -15.17 -13.09 5.92
CA ASN A 120 -14.47 -13.63 7.08
C ASN A 120 -13.59 -12.54 7.70
N LYS A 121 -14.11 -11.82 8.71
CA LYS A 121 -13.38 -10.74 9.37
C LYS A 121 -12.44 -11.30 10.44
N PRO A 122 -11.17 -10.81 10.49
CA PRO A 122 -10.27 -11.19 11.57
C PRO A 122 -10.82 -10.68 12.92
N ARG A 123 -10.73 -11.53 13.94
CA ARG A 123 -11.21 -11.21 15.30
C ARG A 123 -10.18 -11.48 16.38
N ASP A 124 -8.95 -11.85 16.01
CA ASP A 124 -7.88 -12.14 16.94
C ASP A 124 -7.36 -10.84 17.57
N PRO A 125 -7.41 -10.70 18.92
CA PRO A 125 -6.89 -9.51 19.60
C PRO A 125 -5.38 -9.28 19.36
N LYS A 126 -4.63 -10.28 18.90
CA LYS A 126 -3.22 -10.11 18.51
C LYS A 126 -3.01 -9.07 17.40
N MET A 127 -4.06 -8.73 16.66
CA MET A 127 -4.00 -7.67 15.63
C MET A 127 -3.42 -6.37 16.19
N HIS A 128 -3.78 -6.01 17.42
CA HIS A 128 -3.30 -4.79 18.08
C HIS A 128 -1.78 -4.76 18.32
N ASN A 129 -1.11 -5.91 18.29
CA ASN A 129 0.35 -5.99 18.36
C ASN A 129 1.02 -5.57 17.04
N TYR A 130 0.25 -5.48 15.97
CA TYR A 130 0.74 -5.25 14.61
C TYR A 130 0.22 -3.95 13.99
N VAL A 131 -0.17 -2.99 14.80
CA VAL A 131 -0.56 -1.65 14.33
C VAL A 131 0.63 -0.90 13.74
N THR A 132 0.36 -0.03 12.78
CA THR A 132 1.33 0.96 12.31
C THR A 132 1.25 2.21 13.19
N ARG A 133 2.35 2.97 13.28
CA ARG A 133 2.35 4.23 14.06
C ARG A 133 1.49 5.31 13.42
N GLY A 134 1.40 5.29 12.10
CA GLY A 134 0.67 6.28 11.32
C GLY A 134 1.03 6.19 9.85
N TYR A 135 0.49 7.09 9.10
CA TYR A 135 0.78 7.30 7.68
C TYR A 135 0.65 8.78 7.34
N ASN A 136 1.26 9.19 6.25
CA ASN A 136 1.15 10.53 5.73
C ASN A 136 0.75 10.50 4.26
N ARG A 137 -0.06 11.45 3.85
CA ARG A 137 -0.35 11.71 2.46
C ARG A 137 0.83 12.46 1.82
N LEU A 138 1.33 11.98 0.70
CA LEU A 138 2.48 12.57 -0.01
C LEU A 138 2.07 13.47 -1.18
N THR A 139 0.77 13.72 -1.35
CA THR A 139 0.22 14.61 -2.39
C THR A 139 -0.64 15.67 -1.74
N THR A 140 -0.64 16.88 -2.31
CA THR A 140 -1.40 18.02 -1.79
C THR A 140 -2.82 18.11 -2.34
N SER A 141 -3.14 17.34 -3.38
CA SER A 141 -4.43 17.34 -4.05
C SER A 141 -4.89 15.90 -4.32
N ASN A 142 -6.19 15.73 -4.37
CA ASN A 142 -6.88 14.52 -4.84
C ASN A 142 -7.26 14.60 -6.32
N ASP A 143 -6.93 15.69 -7.02
CA ASP A 143 -7.12 15.77 -8.47
C ASP A 143 -6.20 14.74 -9.15
N PRO A 144 -6.73 13.80 -9.93
CA PRO A 144 -5.93 12.80 -10.64
C PRO A 144 -4.94 13.39 -11.64
N ARG A 145 -5.11 14.68 -12.00
CA ARG A 145 -4.17 15.44 -12.84
C ARG A 145 -3.15 16.25 -12.04
N ALA A 146 -3.25 16.23 -10.70
CA ALA A 146 -2.28 16.93 -9.86
C ALA A 146 -0.89 16.32 -10.01
N GLU A 147 0.12 17.16 -9.95
CA GLU A 147 1.49 16.69 -9.95
C GLU A 147 1.79 15.83 -8.73
N VAL A 148 2.42 14.69 -8.99
CA VAL A 148 2.92 13.80 -7.93
C VAL A 148 4.13 14.46 -7.28
N ASN A 149 4.13 14.58 -5.95
CA ASN A 149 5.28 15.11 -5.23
C ASN A 149 6.41 14.05 -5.17
N ILE A 150 7.22 14.04 -6.23
CA ILE A 150 8.34 13.09 -6.39
C ILE A 150 9.38 13.24 -5.29
N ASP A 151 9.64 14.46 -4.83
CA ASP A 151 10.62 14.69 -3.77
C ASP A 151 10.14 14.17 -2.43
N ALA A 152 8.85 14.30 -2.10
CA ALA A 152 8.27 13.69 -0.92
C ALA A 152 8.35 12.15 -0.98
N ILE A 153 8.11 11.55 -2.14
CA ILE A 153 8.26 10.09 -2.35
C ILE A 153 9.72 9.67 -2.14
N LYS A 154 10.67 10.36 -2.76
CA LYS A 154 12.10 10.07 -2.61
C LYS A 154 12.57 10.18 -1.16
N GLN A 155 12.14 11.22 -0.45
CA GLN A 155 12.46 11.41 0.98
C GLN A 155 11.89 10.29 1.83
N ASN A 156 10.64 9.89 1.58
CA ASN A 156 9.98 8.82 2.30
C ASN A 156 10.73 7.47 2.11
N LEU A 157 11.08 7.16 0.88
CA LEU A 157 11.88 5.97 0.57
C LEU A 157 13.29 6.03 1.18
N ALA A 158 13.95 7.19 1.17
CA ALA A 158 15.26 7.37 1.77
C ALA A 158 15.25 7.13 3.30
N GLN A 159 14.14 7.41 3.97
CA GLN A 159 13.91 7.08 5.37
C GLN A 159 13.61 5.58 5.59
N GLY A 160 13.42 4.82 4.51
CA GLY A 160 13.11 3.40 4.52
C GLY A 160 11.63 3.08 4.75
N ALA A 161 10.75 4.03 4.45
CA ALA A 161 9.31 3.81 4.47
C ALA A 161 8.80 3.54 3.05
N PRO A 162 8.02 2.46 2.82
CA PRO A 162 7.41 2.18 1.53
C PRO A 162 6.30 3.19 1.23
N VAL A 163 6.07 3.43 -0.05
CA VAL A 163 4.98 4.29 -0.54
C VAL A 163 3.94 3.43 -1.24
N VAL A 164 2.69 3.55 -0.82
CA VAL A 164 1.53 2.93 -1.49
C VAL A 164 0.92 3.97 -2.42
N ILE A 165 0.71 3.60 -3.67
CA ILE A 165 0.11 4.46 -4.67
C ILE A 165 -1.19 3.84 -5.20
N GLY A 166 -2.15 4.69 -5.54
CA GLY A 166 -3.29 4.35 -6.39
C GLY A 166 -3.16 5.12 -7.69
N MET A 167 -3.39 4.46 -8.81
CA MET A 167 -3.35 5.09 -10.12
C MET A 167 -4.43 4.54 -11.03
N MET A 168 -4.92 5.38 -11.93
CA MET A 168 -5.76 4.96 -13.04
C MET A 168 -4.88 4.28 -14.08
N VAL A 169 -5.31 3.13 -14.57
CA VAL A 169 -4.60 2.40 -15.61
C VAL A 169 -5.56 2.05 -16.74
N GLY A 170 -5.09 2.15 -17.97
CA GLY A 170 -5.85 1.75 -19.16
C GLY A 170 -5.64 0.29 -19.53
N GLY A 171 -6.32 -0.14 -20.59
CA GLY A 171 -6.27 -1.51 -21.08
C GLY A 171 -4.86 -1.98 -21.45
N SER A 172 -4.04 -1.08 -21.97
CA SER A 172 -2.66 -1.41 -22.33
C SER A 172 -1.78 -1.78 -21.13
N PHE A 173 -2.05 -1.23 -19.94
CA PHE A 173 -1.38 -1.64 -18.72
C PHE A 173 -1.75 -3.07 -18.34
N MET A 174 -3.03 -3.39 -18.36
CA MET A 174 -3.54 -4.70 -17.94
C MET A 174 -3.13 -5.84 -18.89
N GLN A 175 -2.92 -5.52 -20.17
CA GLN A 175 -2.66 -6.52 -21.21
C GLN A 175 -1.19 -6.54 -21.67
N GLY A 176 -0.44 -5.48 -21.47
CA GLY A 176 0.88 -5.29 -22.09
C GLY A 176 2.05 -5.14 -21.13
N MET A 177 1.82 -5.12 -19.81
CA MET A 177 2.90 -4.88 -18.85
C MET A 177 3.65 -6.13 -18.39
N GLU A 178 3.19 -7.32 -18.77
CA GLU A 178 3.91 -8.55 -18.41
C GLU A 178 5.32 -8.54 -19.02
N GLY A 179 6.34 -8.56 -18.16
CA GLY A 179 7.74 -8.51 -18.55
C GLY A 179 8.27 -7.13 -18.97
N GLN A 180 7.47 -6.07 -18.85
CA GLN A 180 7.90 -4.69 -19.13
C GLN A 180 8.29 -3.97 -17.83
N GLU A 181 9.33 -3.11 -17.92
CA GLU A 181 9.76 -2.26 -16.80
C GLU A 181 9.09 -0.88 -16.79
N VAL A 182 8.61 -0.44 -17.95
CA VAL A 182 8.04 0.90 -18.14
C VAL A 182 6.74 0.80 -18.93
N TRP A 183 5.65 1.34 -18.34
CA TRP A 183 4.41 1.50 -19.05
C TRP A 183 4.35 2.83 -19.78
N GLN A 184 4.01 2.77 -21.06
CA GLN A 184 3.70 3.93 -21.88
C GLN A 184 2.23 3.86 -22.30
N PRO A 185 1.35 4.74 -21.75
CA PRO A 185 -0.06 4.74 -22.10
C PRO A 185 -0.25 5.05 -23.59
N THR A 186 -1.20 4.36 -24.18
CA THR A 186 -1.62 4.58 -25.56
C THR A 186 -2.78 5.59 -25.62
N ARG A 187 -3.18 6.01 -26.84
CA ARG A 187 -4.35 6.92 -27.00
C ARG A 187 -5.66 6.28 -26.48
N ASP A 188 -5.77 4.98 -26.52
CA ASP A 188 -6.95 4.24 -26.08
C ASP A 188 -7.02 4.09 -24.54
N ASP A 189 -5.99 4.52 -23.82
CA ASP A 189 -5.94 4.53 -22.35
C ASP A 189 -6.38 5.88 -21.75
N GLN A 190 -6.67 6.88 -22.57
CA GLN A 190 -6.99 8.27 -22.14
C GLN A 190 -8.48 8.52 -21.98
#